data_3d957ed2e5486da77763cf9677c32dbb
#
_entry.id   3d957ed2e5486da77763cf9677c32dbb
#
_cell.length_a   1.000
_cell.length_b   1.000
_cell.length_c   1.000
_cell.angle_alpha   90.00
_cell.angle_beta   90.00
_cell.angle_gamma   90.00
#
_symmetry.space_group_name_H-M   'P 1'
#
loop_
_entity.id
_entity.type
_entity.pdbx_description
1 polymer ?
#
loop_
_entity_poly.entity_id
_entity_poly.type
_entity_poly.pdbx_seq_one_letter_code
_entity_poly.pdbx_strand_id
1 'polypeptide(L)'
;MALASCNSPKSAGENPFFTQWDTPFGVPPFDKIRAEHFMPAFERGMSLHDAEIDAITSNNDEPTFENTILAYDNAGQMLAQTELIFGMLCAAETNERMQALQEQVMPLLSAHRDKIRLDEKLFARVKDVYDRRASLGLDAEQSRLLRKTYDAFVRSGALLDAGQKARLKEINGELSLTAVKFGNNILAENNNFALELTADDLEGLPSGVRDAAREKAQAMGKGDKWVFTLHKPSLIPFLTYSAKRDLREKIYKAYLNRCNNGDQYDNKQLINDFIRLRTEKAKMLGYPSYAAYVVADEMAGTTDAVYALLDQIWTPALDRAGEELAEMDKLLQKDVPGATFESWDWWYYAEKLRKQNYALDEEMLRPYFSLENVQGGIFYLANRLYGITFQPIVAPLYHPEAIAYEVLDADQSHLGVLYFDFFPRDGKSQGAWCGNYVEQTYRDGERVAPVVSIVCNFTRPVRNTPALLTLDETETLFHEFGHALHFLFHDVKYRGLTEVEGDFVELPSQIMENWAFEPEMLKQYAVHHRTGEVIPKYLVDKLRRSELFNQGFATTELIAASLSDMDIHSTTDYEPFDPMVFERRALNEKRGLIPQIEPRYRYPYFSHIFDGGYSAGYYFYTLSLIHISEPTRPY
;
A
#
# COMPACT_ATOMS: atom_id res chain seq x y z
N MET A 1 -31.89 56.51 5.12
CA MET A 1 -32.34 55.13 5.22
C MET A 1 -31.45 54.27 4.33
N ALA A 2 -30.46 53.61 4.92
CA ALA A 2 -29.56 52.71 4.22
C ALA A 2 -30.10 51.28 4.39
N LEU A 3 -30.48 50.65 3.29
CA LEU A 3 -30.88 49.27 3.25
C LEU A 3 -29.62 48.39 3.36
N ALA A 4 -29.45 47.76 4.50
CA ALA A 4 -28.46 46.70 4.70
C ALA A 4 -28.91 45.47 3.89
N SER A 5 -28.15 45.14 2.86
CA SER A 5 -28.28 43.86 2.13
C SER A 5 -27.75 42.77 3.02
N CYS A 6 -28.62 41.97 3.58
CA CYS A 6 -28.27 40.69 4.18
C CYS A 6 -27.85 39.71 3.06
N ASN A 7 -26.56 39.47 2.92
CA ASN A 7 -26.07 38.31 2.17
C ASN A 7 -26.44 37.05 2.96
N SER A 8 -27.53 36.41 2.60
CA SER A 8 -27.81 35.04 3.01
C SER A 8 -26.69 34.13 2.48
N PRO A 9 -26.12 33.20 3.27
CA PRO A 9 -25.19 32.23 2.75
C PRO A 9 -25.88 31.44 1.64
N LYS A 10 -25.21 31.30 0.48
CA LYS A 10 -25.64 30.40 -0.58
C LYS A 10 -25.96 29.06 0.06
N SER A 11 -27.15 28.50 -0.22
CA SER A 11 -27.55 27.18 0.22
C SER A 11 -26.41 26.22 -0.05
N ALA A 12 -25.83 25.67 1.01
CA ALA A 12 -24.93 24.52 0.90
C ALA A 12 -25.74 23.44 0.17
N GLY A 13 -25.25 22.99 -0.98
CA GLY A 13 -25.86 21.85 -1.70
C GLY A 13 -26.00 20.68 -0.73
N GLU A 14 -27.03 19.86 -0.94
CA GLU A 14 -27.26 18.69 -0.12
C GLU A 14 -26.00 17.81 -0.11
N ASN A 15 -25.56 17.35 1.08
CA ASN A 15 -24.33 16.56 1.22
C ASN A 15 -24.45 15.25 0.41
N PRO A 16 -23.55 14.96 -0.54
CA PRO A 16 -23.64 13.79 -1.40
C PRO A 16 -23.71 12.46 -0.65
N PHE A 17 -23.19 12.37 0.55
CA PHE A 17 -23.26 11.17 1.40
C PHE A 17 -24.65 10.93 1.99
N PHE A 18 -25.58 11.88 1.90
CA PHE A 18 -26.92 11.77 2.47
C PHE A 18 -27.99 11.38 1.46
N THR A 19 -27.61 11.24 0.21
CA THR A 19 -28.50 10.92 -0.90
C THR A 19 -28.07 9.64 -1.60
N GLN A 20 -29.00 8.95 -2.21
CA GLN A 20 -28.67 7.87 -3.13
C GLN A 20 -27.94 8.46 -4.35
N TRP A 21 -26.87 7.80 -4.78
CA TRP A 21 -26.11 8.26 -5.93
C TRP A 21 -26.78 7.85 -7.24
N ASP A 22 -27.02 8.83 -8.07
CA ASP A 22 -27.59 8.70 -9.42
C ASP A 22 -26.45 8.75 -10.49
N THR A 23 -25.33 8.16 -10.16
CA THR A 23 -24.13 8.06 -10.98
C THR A 23 -24.10 6.73 -11.74
N PRO A 24 -23.41 6.64 -12.89
CA PRO A 24 -23.23 5.38 -13.59
C PRO A 24 -22.67 4.30 -12.63
N PHE A 25 -23.33 3.14 -12.60
CA PHE A 25 -22.92 1.99 -11.75
C PHE A 25 -22.82 2.28 -10.24
N GLY A 26 -23.44 3.36 -9.75
CA GLY A 26 -23.37 3.72 -8.33
C GLY A 26 -22.00 4.15 -7.83
N VAL A 27 -21.10 4.60 -8.72
CA VAL A 27 -19.78 5.12 -8.30
C VAL A 27 -19.94 6.38 -7.44
N PRO A 28 -19.01 6.68 -6.51
CA PRO A 28 -19.09 7.90 -5.72
C PRO A 28 -19.14 9.15 -6.60
N PRO A 29 -19.98 10.14 -6.28
CA PRO A 29 -20.07 11.40 -7.05
C PRO A 29 -18.89 12.31 -6.71
N PHE A 30 -17.67 11.92 -7.14
CA PHE A 30 -16.42 12.61 -6.82
C PHE A 30 -16.42 14.08 -7.25
N ASP A 31 -17.09 14.42 -8.34
CA ASP A 31 -17.26 15.79 -8.82
C ASP A 31 -18.04 16.68 -7.84
N LYS A 32 -18.83 16.09 -6.93
CA LYS A 32 -19.64 16.78 -5.91
C LYS A 32 -19.05 16.68 -4.51
N ILE A 33 -18.26 15.66 -4.21
CA ILE A 33 -17.65 15.45 -2.89
C ILE A 33 -16.59 16.54 -2.62
N ARG A 34 -16.62 17.11 -1.41
CA ARG A 34 -15.67 18.13 -0.92
C ARG A 34 -15.30 17.82 0.53
N ALA A 35 -14.17 18.36 1.01
CA ALA A 35 -13.69 18.15 2.37
C ALA A 35 -14.74 18.48 3.45
N GLU A 36 -15.56 19.53 3.24
CA GLU A 36 -16.63 19.92 4.18
C GLU A 36 -17.77 18.91 4.32
N HIS A 37 -17.89 17.97 3.41
CA HIS A 37 -18.95 16.95 3.45
C HIS A 37 -18.61 15.79 4.38
N PHE A 38 -17.33 15.53 4.65
CA PHE A 38 -16.89 14.34 5.38
C PHE A 38 -17.26 14.39 6.87
N MET A 39 -16.95 15.49 7.59
CA MET A 39 -17.27 15.53 9.04
C MET A 39 -18.76 15.31 9.31
N PRO A 40 -19.70 16.01 8.63
CA PRO A 40 -21.13 15.73 8.80
C PRO A 40 -21.53 14.30 8.39
N ALA A 41 -20.84 13.70 7.39
CA ALA A 41 -21.09 12.33 6.97
C ALA A 41 -20.63 11.33 8.04
N PHE A 42 -19.46 11.54 8.64
CA PHE A 42 -18.98 10.75 9.77
C PHE A 42 -19.90 10.84 10.99
N GLU A 43 -20.28 12.06 11.40
CA GLU A 43 -21.18 12.27 12.53
C GLU A 43 -22.51 11.55 12.33
N ARG A 44 -23.11 11.68 11.14
CA ARG A 44 -24.36 11.00 10.80
C ARG A 44 -24.16 9.47 10.71
N GLY A 45 -23.09 9.02 10.07
CA GLY A 45 -22.76 7.60 9.94
C GLY A 45 -22.57 6.92 11.30
N MET A 46 -21.83 7.55 12.22
CA MET A 46 -21.69 7.07 13.60
C MET A 46 -23.02 7.04 14.34
N SER A 47 -23.84 8.08 14.20
CA SER A 47 -25.16 8.13 14.86
C SER A 47 -26.12 7.05 14.35
N LEU A 48 -26.12 6.76 13.05
CA LEU A 48 -26.93 5.68 12.46
C LEU A 48 -26.42 4.31 12.94
N HIS A 49 -25.10 4.11 12.92
CA HIS A 49 -24.50 2.88 13.42
C HIS A 49 -24.80 2.64 14.90
N ASP A 50 -24.73 3.69 15.74
CA ASP A 50 -25.15 3.59 17.15
C ASP A 50 -26.59 3.14 17.28
N ALA A 51 -27.52 3.69 16.51
CA ALA A 51 -28.93 3.30 16.55
C ALA A 51 -29.16 1.84 16.11
N GLU A 52 -28.40 1.36 15.11
CA GLU A 52 -28.46 -0.03 14.65
C GLU A 52 -27.91 -0.99 15.72
N ILE A 53 -26.81 -0.63 16.39
CA ILE A 53 -26.27 -1.40 17.52
C ILE A 53 -27.23 -1.39 18.72
N ASP A 54 -27.86 -0.25 19.03
CA ASP A 54 -28.87 -0.15 20.09
C ASP A 54 -30.08 -1.04 19.80
N ALA A 55 -30.48 -1.16 18.54
CA ALA A 55 -31.56 -2.08 18.14
C ALA A 55 -31.20 -3.55 18.38
N ILE A 56 -29.96 -3.95 18.13
CA ILE A 56 -29.46 -5.31 18.42
C ILE A 56 -29.42 -5.55 19.93
N THR A 57 -28.85 -4.62 20.70
CA THR A 57 -28.58 -4.80 22.13
C THR A 57 -29.85 -4.67 23.00
N SER A 58 -30.85 -3.96 22.51
CA SER A 58 -32.18 -3.83 23.18
C SER A 58 -33.19 -4.90 22.77
N ASN A 59 -32.86 -5.76 21.80
CA ASN A 59 -33.73 -6.87 21.42
C ASN A 59 -33.83 -7.91 22.55
N ASN A 60 -35.05 -8.17 23.01
CA ASN A 60 -35.31 -9.11 24.10
C ASN A 60 -35.45 -10.57 23.63
N ASP A 61 -35.51 -10.81 22.31
CA ASP A 61 -35.57 -12.16 21.77
C ASP A 61 -34.23 -12.89 21.99
N GLU A 62 -34.30 -14.23 22.05
CA GLU A 62 -33.10 -15.07 22.10
C GLU A 62 -32.13 -14.70 20.97
N PRO A 63 -30.83 -14.53 21.25
CA PRO A 63 -29.86 -14.24 20.22
C PRO A 63 -29.80 -15.35 19.16
N THR A 64 -29.93 -14.97 17.89
CA THR A 64 -29.78 -15.88 16.73
C THR A 64 -28.72 -15.35 15.79
N PHE A 65 -28.35 -16.15 14.79
CA PHE A 65 -27.45 -15.70 13.73
C PHE A 65 -28.04 -14.44 13.04
N GLU A 66 -29.34 -14.45 12.72
CA GLU A 66 -30.01 -13.38 11.97
C GLU A 66 -30.12 -12.09 12.79
N ASN A 67 -30.64 -12.18 14.05
CA ASN A 67 -30.90 -10.99 14.85
C ASN A 67 -29.70 -10.44 15.61
N THR A 68 -28.53 -11.09 15.49
CA THR A 68 -27.32 -10.68 16.18
C THR A 68 -26.14 -10.59 15.22
N ILE A 69 -25.71 -11.68 14.58
CA ILE A 69 -24.52 -11.72 13.75
C ILE A 69 -24.75 -11.04 12.40
N LEU A 70 -25.80 -11.42 11.69
CA LEU A 70 -26.16 -10.80 10.42
C LEU A 70 -26.60 -9.34 10.60
N ALA A 71 -27.34 -9.05 11.67
CA ALA A 71 -27.72 -7.67 11.99
C ALA A 71 -26.48 -6.79 12.25
N TYR A 72 -25.49 -7.33 12.95
CA TYR A 72 -24.20 -6.65 13.18
C TYR A 72 -23.39 -6.49 11.88
N ASP A 73 -23.31 -7.51 11.04
CA ASP A 73 -22.62 -7.45 9.75
C ASP A 73 -23.21 -6.39 8.82
N ASN A 74 -24.53 -6.18 8.88
CA ASN A 74 -25.24 -5.18 8.09
C ASN A 74 -25.21 -3.77 8.70
N ALA A 75 -24.77 -3.59 9.95
CA ALA A 75 -24.75 -2.29 10.61
C ALA A 75 -23.60 -1.41 10.11
N GLY A 76 -23.75 -0.08 10.22
CA GLY A 76 -22.71 0.90 9.95
C GLY A 76 -22.35 1.10 8.46
N GLN A 77 -23.21 0.73 7.53
CA GLN A 77 -22.90 0.81 6.09
C GLN A 77 -22.54 2.21 5.61
N MET A 78 -23.26 3.25 6.04
CA MET A 78 -22.94 4.63 5.66
C MET A 78 -21.59 5.07 6.19
N LEU A 79 -21.26 4.69 7.43
CA LEU A 79 -19.97 4.98 8.04
C LEU A 79 -18.84 4.30 7.27
N ALA A 80 -18.93 3.01 7.03
CA ALA A 80 -17.93 2.24 6.29
C ALA A 80 -17.68 2.79 4.88
N GLN A 81 -18.73 3.13 4.14
CA GLN A 81 -18.59 3.74 2.82
C GLN A 81 -17.91 5.10 2.87
N THR A 82 -18.22 5.92 3.89
CA THR A 82 -17.57 7.22 4.10
C THR A 82 -16.10 7.04 4.44
N GLU A 83 -15.75 6.04 5.30
CA GLU A 83 -14.37 5.71 5.66
C GLU A 83 -13.54 5.27 4.45
N LEU A 84 -14.07 4.37 3.61
CA LEU A 84 -13.38 3.91 2.39
C LEU A 84 -13.05 5.07 1.45
N ILE A 85 -14.05 5.91 1.12
CA ILE A 85 -13.84 7.04 0.22
C ILE A 85 -12.86 8.04 0.82
N PHE A 86 -13.01 8.36 2.12
CA PHE A 86 -12.13 9.29 2.81
C PHE A 86 -10.69 8.79 2.85
N GLY A 87 -10.47 7.53 3.23
CA GLY A 87 -9.14 6.92 3.30
C GLY A 87 -8.44 6.91 1.94
N MET A 88 -9.13 6.47 0.89
CA MET A 88 -8.59 6.46 -0.47
C MET A 88 -8.23 7.88 -0.95
N LEU A 89 -9.07 8.88 -0.68
CA LEU A 89 -8.79 10.27 -1.07
C LEU A 89 -7.69 10.90 -0.21
N CYS A 90 -7.57 10.56 1.07
CA CYS A 90 -6.43 11.00 1.89
C CYS A 90 -5.09 10.47 1.35
N ALA A 91 -5.07 9.27 0.78
CA ALA A 91 -3.88 8.71 0.16
C ALA A 91 -3.61 9.25 -1.25
N ALA A 92 -4.66 9.41 -2.08
CA ALA A 92 -4.51 9.72 -3.50
C ALA A 92 -4.61 11.22 -3.84
N GLU A 93 -5.33 12.04 -3.06
CA GLU A 93 -5.65 13.44 -3.40
C GLU A 93 -5.75 14.31 -2.14
N THR A 94 -4.75 14.23 -1.25
CA THR A 94 -4.76 15.01 -0.01
C THR A 94 -4.35 16.46 -0.22
N ASN A 95 -4.69 17.27 0.76
CA ASN A 95 -4.26 18.67 0.91
C ASN A 95 -4.33 19.04 2.40
N GLU A 96 -3.84 20.24 2.77
CA GLU A 96 -3.81 20.72 4.17
C GLU A 96 -5.17 20.59 4.87
N ARG A 97 -6.27 20.83 4.15
CA ARG A 97 -7.62 20.74 4.72
C ARG A 97 -8.03 19.28 4.98
N MET A 98 -7.70 18.37 4.07
CA MET A 98 -7.95 16.93 4.24
C MET A 98 -7.09 16.36 5.38
N GLN A 99 -5.82 16.76 5.48
CA GLN A 99 -4.93 16.35 6.56
C GLN A 99 -5.44 16.83 7.93
N ALA A 100 -5.82 18.11 8.05
CA ALA A 100 -6.41 18.64 9.27
C ALA A 100 -7.73 17.95 9.65
N LEU A 101 -8.52 17.55 8.67
CA LEU A 101 -9.74 16.76 8.88
C LEU A 101 -9.41 15.34 9.33
N GLN A 102 -8.40 14.70 8.74
CA GLN A 102 -7.94 13.36 9.12
C GLN A 102 -7.49 13.32 10.59
N GLU A 103 -6.73 14.32 11.05
CA GLU A 103 -6.34 14.43 12.46
C GLU A 103 -7.53 14.54 13.42
N GLN A 104 -8.64 15.15 12.99
CA GLN A 104 -9.87 15.26 13.79
C GLN A 104 -10.71 13.97 13.76
N VAL A 105 -10.85 13.37 12.57
CA VAL A 105 -11.77 12.25 12.34
C VAL A 105 -11.21 10.93 12.87
N MET A 106 -9.90 10.66 12.70
CA MET A 106 -9.33 9.35 13.03
C MET A 106 -9.46 8.98 14.52
N PRO A 107 -9.26 9.88 15.50
CA PRO A 107 -9.55 9.58 16.90
C PRO A 107 -11.06 9.35 17.19
N LEU A 108 -11.95 10.05 16.50
CA LEU A 108 -13.41 9.84 16.65
C LEU A 108 -13.84 8.47 16.16
N LEU A 109 -13.32 8.03 15.01
CA LEU A 109 -13.57 6.69 14.46
C LEU A 109 -12.99 5.61 15.36
N SER A 110 -11.77 5.81 15.90
CA SER A 110 -11.17 4.90 16.88
C SER A 110 -12.06 4.75 18.11
N ALA A 111 -12.51 5.86 18.68
CA ALA A 111 -13.39 5.86 19.85
C ALA A 111 -14.75 5.21 19.56
N HIS A 112 -15.31 5.42 18.36
CA HIS A 112 -16.57 4.80 17.93
C HIS A 112 -16.44 3.28 17.78
N ARG A 113 -15.36 2.80 17.14
CA ARG A 113 -15.07 1.35 17.03
C ARG A 113 -14.90 0.72 18.41
N ASP A 114 -14.17 1.38 19.32
CA ASP A 114 -13.98 0.90 20.68
C ASP A 114 -15.28 0.88 21.49
N LYS A 115 -16.17 1.86 21.29
CA LYS A 115 -17.50 1.88 21.90
C LYS A 115 -18.27 0.61 21.56
N ILE A 116 -18.25 0.20 20.30
CA ILE A 116 -18.99 -0.96 19.79
C ILE A 116 -18.30 -2.28 20.17
N ARG A 117 -17.00 -2.40 19.91
CA ARG A 117 -16.23 -3.63 20.15
C ARG A 117 -16.10 -4.00 21.64
N LEU A 118 -16.21 -3.01 22.52
CA LEU A 118 -16.13 -3.19 23.98
C LEU A 118 -17.50 -3.15 24.66
N ASP A 119 -18.61 -3.08 23.89
CA ASP A 119 -19.97 -3.12 24.41
C ASP A 119 -20.28 -4.51 24.98
N GLU A 120 -20.60 -4.55 26.28
CA GLU A 120 -20.82 -5.81 27.00
C GLU A 120 -22.12 -6.51 26.62
N LYS A 121 -23.17 -5.75 26.28
CA LYS A 121 -24.46 -6.32 25.88
C LYS A 121 -24.37 -6.94 24.49
N LEU A 122 -23.72 -6.24 23.56
CA LEU A 122 -23.50 -6.74 22.21
C LEU A 122 -22.62 -7.99 22.26
N PHE A 123 -21.49 -7.95 22.99
CA PHE A 123 -20.62 -9.10 23.12
C PHE A 123 -21.33 -10.30 23.78
N ALA A 124 -22.15 -10.08 24.79
CA ALA A 124 -22.93 -11.16 25.42
C ALA A 124 -23.84 -11.88 24.42
N ARG A 125 -24.51 -11.13 23.51
CA ARG A 125 -25.34 -11.71 22.44
C ARG A 125 -24.49 -12.49 21.42
N VAL A 126 -23.38 -11.90 20.96
CA VAL A 126 -22.44 -12.58 20.03
C VAL A 126 -21.90 -13.87 20.63
N LYS A 127 -21.51 -13.83 21.92
CA LYS A 127 -21.01 -14.98 22.64
C LYS A 127 -22.06 -16.07 22.81
N ASP A 128 -23.30 -15.72 23.09
CA ASP A 128 -24.39 -16.68 23.21
C ASP A 128 -24.59 -17.46 21.91
N VAL A 129 -24.66 -16.76 20.75
CA VAL A 129 -24.76 -17.41 19.43
C VAL A 129 -23.52 -18.30 19.19
N TYR A 130 -22.31 -17.81 19.50
CA TYR A 130 -21.08 -18.54 19.31
C TYR A 130 -21.01 -19.83 20.15
N ASP A 131 -21.41 -19.78 21.41
CA ASP A 131 -21.41 -20.93 22.32
C ASP A 131 -22.35 -22.03 21.83
N ARG A 132 -23.46 -21.66 21.21
CA ARG A 132 -24.46 -22.60 20.65
C ARG A 132 -24.21 -23.01 19.19
N ARG A 133 -23.14 -22.53 18.54
CA ARG A 133 -22.86 -22.69 17.10
C ARG A 133 -23.00 -24.12 16.57
N ALA A 134 -22.64 -25.13 17.36
CA ALA A 134 -22.72 -26.53 16.95
C ALA A 134 -24.17 -27.03 16.74
N SER A 135 -25.16 -26.36 17.33
CA SER A 135 -26.58 -26.74 17.27
C SER A 135 -27.41 -25.87 16.31
N LEU A 136 -26.82 -24.81 15.72
CA LEU A 136 -27.58 -23.85 14.91
C LEU A 136 -27.74 -24.27 13.44
N GLY A 137 -27.04 -25.30 12.97
CA GLY A 137 -27.15 -25.76 11.57
C GLY A 137 -26.66 -24.75 10.53
N LEU A 138 -25.68 -23.90 10.91
CA LEU A 138 -25.12 -22.85 10.06
C LEU A 138 -24.37 -23.46 8.86
N ASP A 139 -24.46 -22.81 7.72
CA ASP A 139 -23.62 -23.13 6.57
C ASP A 139 -22.15 -22.69 6.78
N ALA A 140 -21.28 -22.94 5.81
CA ALA A 140 -19.83 -22.67 5.93
C ALA A 140 -19.53 -21.16 6.06
N GLU A 141 -20.21 -20.31 5.27
CA GLU A 141 -20.03 -18.85 5.33
C GLU A 141 -20.58 -18.27 6.65
N GLN A 142 -21.75 -18.70 7.07
CA GLN A 142 -22.34 -18.30 8.35
C GLN A 142 -21.43 -18.70 9.53
N SER A 143 -20.92 -19.92 9.51
CA SER A 143 -19.99 -20.42 10.54
C SER A 143 -18.69 -19.63 10.58
N ARG A 144 -18.14 -19.25 9.40
CA ARG A 144 -16.95 -18.41 9.32
C ARG A 144 -17.22 -16.99 9.80
N LEU A 145 -18.32 -16.36 9.37
CA LEU A 145 -18.71 -15.03 9.83
C LEU A 145 -18.86 -14.97 11.35
N LEU A 146 -19.59 -15.93 11.93
CA LEU A 146 -19.78 -16.02 13.38
C LEU A 146 -18.44 -16.13 14.11
N ARG A 147 -17.53 -16.98 13.63
CA ARG A 147 -16.20 -17.16 14.22
C ARG A 147 -15.40 -15.86 14.11
N LYS A 148 -15.27 -15.28 12.89
CA LYS A 148 -14.52 -14.01 12.70
C LYS A 148 -15.10 -12.89 13.55
N THR A 149 -16.41 -12.79 13.67
CA THR A 149 -17.07 -11.79 14.53
C THR A 149 -16.69 -11.99 16.01
N TYR A 150 -16.84 -13.21 16.54
CA TYR A 150 -16.48 -13.51 17.92
C TYR A 150 -15.00 -13.24 18.20
N ASP A 151 -14.11 -13.75 17.35
CA ASP A 151 -12.67 -13.57 17.49
C ASP A 151 -12.28 -12.08 17.44
N ALA A 152 -12.90 -11.29 16.56
CA ALA A 152 -12.69 -9.85 16.48
C ALA A 152 -13.07 -9.11 17.76
N PHE A 153 -14.17 -9.48 18.43
CA PHE A 153 -14.53 -8.92 19.75
C PHE A 153 -13.50 -9.29 20.83
N VAL A 154 -13.11 -10.56 20.90
CA VAL A 154 -12.13 -11.04 21.88
C VAL A 154 -10.77 -10.33 21.66
N ARG A 155 -10.29 -10.27 20.44
CA ARG A 155 -9.05 -9.61 20.07
C ARG A 155 -9.08 -8.10 20.27
N SER A 156 -10.27 -7.49 20.22
CA SER A 156 -10.48 -6.08 20.55
C SER A 156 -10.60 -5.81 22.06
N GLY A 157 -10.51 -6.84 22.92
CA GLY A 157 -10.49 -6.67 24.39
C GLY A 157 -11.87 -6.78 25.05
N ALA A 158 -12.88 -7.41 24.41
CA ALA A 158 -14.20 -7.58 25.01
C ALA A 158 -14.19 -8.30 26.38
N LEU A 159 -13.19 -9.17 26.62
CA LEU A 159 -13.02 -9.91 27.86
C LEU A 159 -12.26 -9.15 28.96
N LEU A 160 -11.73 -7.97 28.69
CA LEU A 160 -11.00 -7.15 29.65
C LEU A 160 -11.93 -6.57 30.72
N ASP A 161 -11.38 -6.25 31.89
CA ASP A 161 -12.11 -5.50 32.91
C ASP A 161 -12.31 -4.02 32.53
N ALA A 162 -13.14 -3.31 33.28
CA ALA A 162 -13.52 -1.93 32.96
C ALA A 162 -12.32 -0.96 32.96
N GLY A 163 -11.33 -1.15 33.86
CA GLY A 163 -10.12 -0.32 33.91
C GLY A 163 -9.22 -0.57 32.71
N GLN A 164 -9.04 -1.83 32.34
CA GLN A 164 -8.27 -2.23 31.16
C GLN A 164 -8.95 -1.74 29.87
N LYS A 165 -10.28 -1.86 29.75
CA LYS A 165 -11.03 -1.32 28.62
C LYS A 165 -10.88 0.20 28.48
N ALA A 166 -10.89 0.94 29.58
CA ALA A 166 -10.66 2.38 29.57
C ALA A 166 -9.25 2.73 29.03
N ARG A 167 -8.22 2.03 29.56
CA ARG A 167 -6.84 2.22 29.10
C ARG A 167 -6.66 1.84 27.63
N LEU A 168 -7.26 0.75 27.17
CA LEU A 168 -7.20 0.31 25.77
C LEU A 168 -7.77 1.36 24.81
N LYS A 169 -8.86 2.03 25.18
CA LYS A 169 -9.44 3.15 24.39
C LYS A 169 -8.45 4.32 24.26
N GLU A 170 -7.76 4.67 25.34
CA GLU A 170 -6.72 5.70 25.29
C GLU A 170 -5.60 5.29 24.33
N ILE A 171 -5.09 4.06 24.46
CA ILE A 171 -4.04 3.53 23.58
C ILE A 171 -4.47 3.57 22.10
N ASN A 172 -5.66 3.10 21.78
CA ASN A 172 -6.15 3.09 20.40
C ASN A 172 -6.29 4.51 19.82
N GLY A 173 -6.77 5.47 20.62
CA GLY A 173 -6.85 6.87 20.23
C GLY A 173 -5.48 7.50 19.99
N GLU A 174 -4.51 7.24 20.89
CA GLU A 174 -3.12 7.71 20.72
C GLU A 174 -2.49 7.09 19.45
N LEU A 175 -2.63 5.77 19.23
CA LEU A 175 -2.10 5.08 18.04
C LEU A 175 -2.68 5.65 16.75
N SER A 176 -3.98 5.90 16.71
CA SER A 176 -4.66 6.49 15.54
C SER A 176 -4.10 7.86 15.17
N LEU A 177 -3.90 8.74 16.15
CA LEU A 177 -3.33 10.07 15.90
C LEU A 177 -1.84 10.00 15.52
N THR A 178 -1.08 9.10 16.15
CA THR A 178 0.33 8.88 15.86
C THR A 178 0.54 8.44 14.42
N ALA A 179 -0.32 7.53 13.90
CA ALA A 179 -0.29 7.07 12.52
C ALA A 179 -0.51 8.23 11.52
N VAL A 180 -1.52 9.07 11.75
CA VAL A 180 -1.78 10.24 10.88
C VAL A 180 -0.56 11.16 10.82
N LYS A 181 0.04 11.48 11.97
CA LYS A 181 1.22 12.34 12.03
C LYS A 181 2.42 11.73 11.31
N PHE A 182 2.63 10.43 11.48
CA PHE A 182 3.72 9.70 10.84
C PHE A 182 3.64 9.79 9.31
N GLY A 183 2.50 9.49 8.72
CA GLY A 183 2.28 9.56 7.27
C GLY A 183 2.38 10.99 6.73
N ASN A 184 1.79 11.97 7.41
CA ASN A 184 1.87 13.39 7.03
C ASN A 184 3.32 13.90 7.01
N ASN A 185 4.16 13.49 7.97
CA ASN A 185 5.57 13.86 8.00
C ASN A 185 6.33 13.29 6.79
N ILE A 186 6.07 12.04 6.40
CA ILE A 186 6.68 11.42 5.21
C ILE A 186 6.29 12.18 3.95
N LEU A 187 5.02 12.52 3.79
CA LEU A 187 4.54 13.27 2.63
C LEU A 187 5.21 14.64 2.54
N ALA A 188 5.28 15.36 3.65
CA ALA A 188 5.92 16.68 3.72
C ALA A 188 7.43 16.61 3.39
N GLU A 189 8.15 15.67 3.97
CA GLU A 189 9.59 15.47 3.74
C GLU A 189 9.89 15.14 2.26
N ASN A 190 9.08 14.27 1.65
CA ASN A 190 9.20 13.94 0.24
C ASN A 190 9.01 15.16 -0.69
N ASN A 191 8.08 16.05 -0.35
CA ASN A 191 7.78 17.23 -1.13
C ASN A 191 8.78 18.38 -0.93
N ASN A 192 9.47 18.41 0.21
CA ASN A 192 10.40 19.49 0.55
C ASN A 192 11.78 19.35 -0.09
N PHE A 193 12.19 18.15 -0.52
CA PHE A 193 13.52 17.93 -1.09
C PHE A 193 13.56 18.21 -2.59
N ALA A 194 14.59 18.94 -3.00
CA ALA A 194 14.92 19.20 -4.41
C ALA A 194 16.43 19.27 -4.60
N LEU A 195 16.99 18.36 -5.42
CA LEU A 195 18.37 18.43 -5.89
C LEU A 195 18.42 19.26 -7.18
N GLU A 196 18.91 20.49 -7.10
CA GLU A 196 19.04 21.39 -8.24
C GLU A 196 20.40 21.17 -8.93
N LEU A 197 20.36 20.91 -10.24
CA LEU A 197 21.54 20.66 -11.06
C LEU A 197 21.70 21.68 -12.17
N THR A 198 22.94 21.82 -12.66
CA THR A 198 23.32 22.59 -13.84
C THR A 198 23.61 21.66 -15.03
N ALA A 199 23.90 22.21 -16.20
CA ALA A 199 24.24 21.41 -17.39
C ALA A 199 25.50 20.56 -17.19
N ASP A 200 26.44 21.00 -16.37
CA ASP A 200 27.71 20.31 -16.09
C ASP A 200 27.53 19.06 -15.20
N ASP A 201 26.38 18.95 -14.55
CA ASP A 201 26.06 17.86 -13.62
C ASP A 201 25.34 16.67 -14.29
N LEU A 202 24.99 16.79 -15.58
CA LEU A 202 24.08 15.86 -16.29
C LEU A 202 24.79 14.65 -16.94
N GLU A 203 26.10 14.50 -16.72
CA GLU A 203 26.87 13.41 -17.29
C GLU A 203 26.29 12.03 -16.95
N GLY A 204 26.12 11.17 -17.98
CA GLY A 204 25.56 9.82 -17.86
C GLY A 204 24.03 9.74 -17.92
N LEU A 205 23.31 10.81 -17.60
CA LEU A 205 21.85 10.80 -17.56
C LEU A 205 21.22 10.69 -18.96
N PRO A 206 20.28 9.74 -19.20
CA PRO A 206 19.53 9.62 -20.45
C PRO A 206 18.72 10.88 -20.76
N SER A 207 18.41 11.10 -22.07
CA SER A 207 17.68 12.29 -22.49
C SER A 207 16.30 12.40 -21.84
N GLY A 208 15.54 11.31 -21.74
CA GLY A 208 14.22 11.29 -21.10
C GLY A 208 14.27 11.67 -19.63
N VAL A 209 15.30 11.20 -18.89
CA VAL A 209 15.52 11.55 -17.49
C VAL A 209 15.84 13.05 -17.32
N ARG A 210 16.70 13.59 -18.22
CA ARG A 210 17.02 15.03 -18.23
C ARG A 210 15.80 15.89 -18.57
N ASP A 211 14.99 15.46 -19.54
CA ASP A 211 13.79 16.18 -19.93
C ASP A 211 12.76 16.23 -18.79
N ALA A 212 12.52 15.11 -18.10
CA ALA A 212 11.64 15.06 -16.92
C ALA A 212 12.15 15.97 -15.78
N ALA A 213 13.45 15.96 -15.49
CA ALA A 213 14.05 16.84 -14.50
C ALA A 213 13.96 18.33 -14.88
N ARG A 214 14.03 18.64 -16.17
CA ARG A 214 13.83 20.00 -16.69
C ARG A 214 12.39 20.47 -16.54
N GLU A 215 11.42 19.62 -16.86
CA GLU A 215 10.01 19.94 -16.68
C GLU A 215 9.66 20.15 -15.19
N LYS A 216 10.20 19.30 -14.29
CA LYS A 216 10.03 19.52 -12.83
C LYS A 216 10.65 20.86 -12.39
N ALA A 217 11.83 21.21 -12.88
CA ALA A 217 12.46 22.49 -12.59
C ALA A 217 11.58 23.68 -13.04
N GLN A 218 11.01 23.60 -14.25
CA GLN A 218 10.09 24.61 -14.77
C GLN A 218 8.82 24.74 -13.90
N ALA A 219 8.22 23.60 -13.53
CA ALA A 219 7.04 23.59 -12.65
C ALA A 219 7.33 24.22 -11.27
N MET A 220 8.57 24.08 -10.77
CA MET A 220 9.03 24.68 -9.51
C MET A 220 9.57 26.12 -9.67
N GLY A 221 9.49 26.72 -10.86
CA GLY A 221 10.01 28.07 -11.11
C GLY A 221 11.54 28.18 -11.08
N LYS A 222 12.26 27.06 -11.26
CA LYS A 222 13.73 26.99 -11.17
C LYS A 222 14.45 27.27 -12.53
N GLY A 223 13.73 27.72 -13.56
CA GLY A 223 14.27 28.28 -14.80
C GLY A 223 15.20 27.34 -15.55
N ASP A 224 16.52 27.62 -15.50
CA ASP A 224 17.54 26.92 -16.30
C ASP A 224 18.12 25.65 -15.64
N LYS A 225 17.59 25.26 -14.48
CA LYS A 225 18.03 24.10 -13.73
C LYS A 225 17.39 22.80 -14.21
N TRP A 226 17.89 21.70 -13.66
CA TRP A 226 17.27 20.39 -13.63
C TRP A 226 17.01 20.03 -12.17
N VAL A 227 15.84 19.50 -11.85
CA VAL A 227 15.45 19.17 -10.48
C VAL A 227 15.16 17.69 -10.35
N PHE A 228 15.86 17.05 -9.42
CA PHE A 228 15.60 15.67 -9.00
C PHE A 228 15.00 15.68 -7.60
N THR A 229 14.04 14.77 -7.37
CA THR A 229 13.30 14.64 -6.11
C THR A 229 13.47 13.25 -5.52
N LEU A 230 12.93 13.02 -4.31
CA LEU A 230 12.96 11.71 -3.66
C LEU A 230 11.88 10.74 -4.16
N HIS A 231 11.04 11.14 -5.11
CA HIS A 231 10.10 10.23 -5.76
C HIS A 231 10.84 9.20 -6.61
N LYS A 232 10.45 7.92 -6.52
CA LYS A 232 11.15 6.82 -7.21
C LYS A 232 11.39 7.07 -8.71
N PRO A 233 10.44 7.58 -9.52
CA PRO A 233 10.70 7.86 -10.94
C PRO A 233 11.77 8.92 -11.21
N SER A 234 12.12 9.74 -10.21
CA SER A 234 13.21 10.72 -10.28
C SER A 234 14.51 10.16 -9.68
N LEU A 235 14.39 9.54 -8.49
CA LEU A 235 15.52 9.04 -7.70
C LEU A 235 16.24 7.86 -8.39
N ILE A 236 15.51 6.80 -8.75
CA ILE A 236 16.12 5.56 -9.23
C ILE A 236 16.86 5.77 -10.55
N PRO A 237 16.31 6.43 -11.59
CA PRO A 237 17.08 6.74 -12.78
C PRO A 237 18.32 7.62 -12.52
N PHE A 238 18.24 8.53 -11.54
CA PHE A 238 19.41 9.33 -11.15
C PHE A 238 20.51 8.47 -10.55
N LEU A 239 20.20 7.59 -9.61
CA LEU A 239 21.16 6.66 -9.00
C LEU A 239 21.73 5.68 -10.03
N THR A 240 20.92 5.25 -11.00
CA THR A 240 21.31 4.29 -12.04
C THR A 240 22.26 4.88 -13.07
N TYR A 241 22.04 6.13 -13.49
CA TYR A 241 22.72 6.67 -14.67
C TYR A 241 23.67 7.83 -14.40
N SER A 242 23.52 8.59 -13.31
CA SER A 242 24.40 9.74 -13.05
C SER A 242 25.85 9.31 -12.84
N ALA A 243 26.78 9.85 -13.66
CA ALA A 243 28.20 9.62 -13.48
C ALA A 243 28.79 10.36 -12.26
N LYS A 244 28.07 11.36 -11.73
CA LYS A 244 28.49 12.19 -10.59
C LYS A 244 28.26 11.46 -9.27
N ARG A 245 29.29 10.78 -8.77
CA ARG A 245 29.23 9.95 -7.56
C ARG A 245 28.80 10.74 -6.31
N ASP A 246 29.34 11.96 -6.15
CA ASP A 246 29.00 12.86 -5.05
C ASP A 246 27.52 13.30 -5.06
N LEU A 247 26.93 13.44 -6.23
CA LEU A 247 25.51 13.78 -6.35
C LEU A 247 24.63 12.56 -6.11
N ARG A 248 25.07 11.33 -6.48
CA ARG A 248 24.38 10.09 -6.08
C ARG A 248 24.38 9.95 -4.55
N GLU A 249 25.54 10.17 -3.91
CA GLU A 249 25.66 10.18 -2.45
C GLU A 249 24.66 11.18 -1.81
N LYS A 250 24.64 12.41 -2.32
CA LYS A 250 23.80 13.48 -1.78
C LYS A 250 22.31 13.13 -1.82
N ILE A 251 21.79 12.70 -2.98
CA ILE A 251 20.37 12.39 -3.11
C ILE A 251 20.01 11.10 -2.36
N TYR A 252 20.88 10.10 -2.36
CA TYR A 252 20.65 8.84 -1.67
C TYR A 252 20.62 9.01 -0.16
N LYS A 253 21.57 9.78 0.40
CA LYS A 253 21.55 10.13 1.84
C LYS A 253 20.31 10.92 2.23
N ALA A 254 19.86 11.82 1.38
CA ALA A 254 18.60 12.53 1.62
C ALA A 254 17.40 11.56 1.63
N TYR A 255 17.38 10.59 0.73
CA TYR A 255 16.35 9.55 0.69
C TYR A 255 16.34 8.67 1.95
N LEU A 256 17.52 8.22 2.40
CA LEU A 256 17.67 7.37 3.58
C LEU A 256 17.38 8.10 4.90
N ASN A 257 17.57 9.43 4.93
CA ASN A 257 17.35 10.22 6.14
C ASN A 257 15.99 10.93 6.17
N ARG A 258 15.06 10.52 5.34
CA ARG A 258 13.69 11.04 5.42
C ARG A 258 13.13 10.83 6.82
N CYS A 259 12.52 11.86 7.38
CA CYS A 259 11.96 11.87 8.73
C CYS A 259 12.96 11.45 9.85
N ASN A 260 14.26 11.71 9.62
CA ASN A 260 15.36 11.44 10.56
C ASN A 260 16.35 12.62 10.66
N ASN A 261 15.87 13.85 10.46
CA ASN A 261 16.71 15.04 10.36
C ASN A 261 16.74 15.88 11.66
N GLY A 262 16.04 15.47 12.71
CA GLY A 262 15.94 16.21 13.96
C GLY A 262 15.13 17.51 13.85
N ASP A 263 14.29 17.60 12.84
CA ASP A 263 13.40 18.73 12.55
C ASP A 263 11.94 18.41 12.91
N GLN A 264 11.01 19.25 12.45
CA GLN A 264 9.58 19.10 12.73
C GLN A 264 8.93 17.85 12.09
N TYR A 265 9.60 17.23 11.12
CA TYR A 265 9.13 16.02 10.43
C TYR A 265 9.82 14.74 10.94
N ASP A 266 10.64 14.83 11.99
CA ASP A 266 11.34 13.70 12.56
C ASP A 266 10.39 12.70 13.22
N ASN A 267 10.37 11.45 12.73
CA ASN A 267 9.47 10.41 13.19
C ASN A 267 10.02 9.53 14.34
N LYS A 268 11.26 9.73 14.80
CA LYS A 268 11.86 8.84 15.83
C LYS A 268 11.06 8.80 17.14
N GLN A 269 10.49 9.94 17.56
CA GLN A 269 9.65 9.95 18.75
C GLN A 269 8.31 9.22 18.50
N LEU A 270 7.70 9.40 17.34
CA LEU A 270 6.46 8.70 16.98
C LEU A 270 6.67 7.17 16.95
N ILE A 271 7.84 6.70 16.48
CA ILE A 271 8.21 5.28 16.53
C ILE A 271 8.25 4.77 17.97
N ASN A 272 8.88 5.52 18.87
CA ASN A 272 8.89 5.18 20.31
C ASN A 272 7.47 5.10 20.88
N ASP A 273 6.60 6.04 20.53
CA ASP A 273 5.21 6.02 20.98
C ASP A 273 4.45 4.81 20.42
N PHE A 274 4.64 4.46 19.14
CA PHE A 274 4.07 3.24 18.57
C PHE A 274 4.49 1.99 19.33
N ILE A 275 5.79 1.80 19.55
CA ILE A 275 6.29 0.57 20.19
C ILE A 275 5.84 0.50 21.65
N ARG A 276 5.87 1.61 22.38
CA ARG A 276 5.34 1.69 23.73
C ARG A 276 3.87 1.27 23.80
N LEU A 277 3.03 1.88 22.99
CA LEU A 277 1.59 1.66 22.99
C LEU A 277 1.21 0.26 22.48
N ARG A 278 1.86 -0.21 21.40
CA ARG A 278 1.65 -1.55 20.84
C ARG A 278 2.07 -2.65 21.81
N THR A 279 3.20 -2.48 22.52
CA THR A 279 3.67 -3.42 23.55
C THR A 279 2.69 -3.46 24.74
N GLU A 280 2.23 -2.31 25.23
CA GLU A 280 1.24 -2.23 26.30
C GLU A 280 -0.07 -2.90 25.90
N LYS A 281 -0.58 -2.61 24.68
CA LYS A 281 -1.79 -3.21 24.10
C LYS A 281 -1.69 -4.73 24.04
N ALA A 282 -0.61 -5.27 23.48
CA ALA A 282 -0.42 -6.69 23.32
C ALA A 282 -0.41 -7.42 24.67
N LYS A 283 0.33 -6.90 25.66
CA LYS A 283 0.37 -7.44 27.03
C LYS A 283 -1.01 -7.44 27.69
N MET A 284 -1.76 -6.35 27.53
CA MET A 284 -3.12 -6.23 28.05
C MET A 284 -4.06 -7.28 27.47
N LEU A 285 -3.88 -7.61 26.18
CA LEU A 285 -4.65 -8.63 25.46
C LEU A 285 -4.11 -10.06 25.67
N GLY A 286 -3.09 -10.24 26.52
CA GLY A 286 -2.54 -11.55 26.90
C GLY A 286 -1.47 -12.10 25.95
N TYR A 287 -0.91 -11.29 25.08
CA TYR A 287 0.17 -11.68 24.18
C TYR A 287 1.54 -11.19 24.67
N PRO A 288 2.63 -11.95 24.45
CA PRO A 288 3.97 -11.57 24.91
C PRO A 288 4.53 -10.34 24.18
N SER A 289 4.15 -10.13 22.92
CA SER A 289 4.58 -9.01 22.09
C SER A 289 3.49 -8.62 21.10
N TYR A 290 3.66 -7.47 20.45
CA TYR A 290 2.72 -7.02 19.41
C TYR A 290 2.79 -7.91 18.16
N ALA A 291 3.98 -8.38 17.78
CA ALA A 291 4.12 -9.34 16.69
C ALA A 291 3.35 -10.64 16.98
N ALA A 292 3.43 -11.16 18.21
CA ALA A 292 2.66 -12.35 18.60
C ALA A 292 1.14 -12.10 18.55
N TYR A 293 0.68 -10.90 18.89
CA TYR A 293 -0.72 -10.52 18.78
C TYR A 293 -1.19 -10.49 17.32
N VAL A 294 -0.41 -9.90 16.41
CA VAL A 294 -0.78 -9.81 14.98
C VAL A 294 -0.75 -11.19 14.34
N VAL A 295 0.39 -11.87 14.39
CA VAL A 295 0.64 -13.14 13.68
C VAL A 295 -0.30 -14.28 14.14
N ALA A 296 -0.85 -14.22 15.36
CA ALA A 296 -1.81 -15.20 15.83
C ALA A 296 -3.13 -15.27 15.02
N ASP A 297 -3.43 -14.26 14.22
CA ASP A 297 -4.62 -14.19 13.35
C ASP A 297 -4.30 -14.46 11.88
N GLU A 298 -3.03 -14.69 11.57
CA GLU A 298 -2.52 -14.92 10.23
C GLU A 298 -2.31 -16.43 9.95
N MET A 299 -2.07 -16.79 8.70
CA MET A 299 -1.80 -18.19 8.30
C MET A 299 -0.54 -18.75 8.97
N ALA A 300 0.50 -17.90 9.17
CA ALA A 300 1.74 -18.29 9.85
C ALA A 300 1.51 -18.69 11.33
N GLY A 301 0.51 -18.12 12.00
CA GLY A 301 0.04 -18.45 13.34
C GLY A 301 1.00 -18.16 14.48
N THR A 302 2.32 -18.15 14.27
CA THR A 302 3.34 -17.90 15.30
C THR A 302 4.51 -17.08 14.79
N THR A 303 5.11 -16.26 15.66
CA THR A 303 6.32 -15.49 15.33
C THR A 303 7.51 -16.41 14.98
N ASP A 304 7.61 -17.58 15.62
CA ASP A 304 8.68 -18.53 15.34
C ASP A 304 8.59 -19.08 13.90
N ALA A 305 7.38 -19.33 13.38
CA ALA A 305 7.19 -19.73 11.99
C ALA A 305 7.64 -18.64 11.01
N VAL A 306 7.32 -17.37 11.32
CA VAL A 306 7.75 -16.23 10.49
C VAL A 306 9.28 -16.10 10.51
N TYR A 307 9.91 -16.14 11.67
CA TYR A 307 11.37 -16.07 11.75
C TYR A 307 12.05 -17.25 11.05
N ALA A 308 11.54 -18.47 11.21
CA ALA A 308 12.09 -19.65 10.53
C ALA A 308 12.05 -19.49 8.99
N LEU A 309 10.97 -18.91 8.47
CA LEU A 309 10.85 -18.59 7.05
C LEU A 309 11.89 -17.56 6.60
N LEU A 310 11.97 -16.41 7.31
CA LEU A 310 12.86 -15.31 6.95
C LEU A 310 14.34 -15.72 7.07
N ASP A 311 14.72 -16.44 8.13
CA ASP A 311 16.09 -16.92 8.35
C ASP A 311 16.53 -17.94 7.29
N GLN A 312 15.60 -18.78 6.78
CA GLN A 312 15.89 -19.72 5.68
C GLN A 312 16.30 -19.00 4.39
N ILE A 313 15.74 -17.81 4.13
CA ILE A 313 16.01 -17.02 2.91
C ILE A 313 17.21 -16.08 3.13
N TRP A 314 17.39 -15.57 4.35
CA TRP A 314 18.36 -14.54 4.67
C TRP A 314 19.79 -14.88 4.29
N THR A 315 20.30 -16.03 4.73
CA THR A 315 21.70 -16.42 4.50
C THR A 315 22.01 -16.58 3.02
N PRO A 316 21.25 -17.36 2.21
CA PRO A 316 21.49 -17.46 0.77
C PRO A 316 21.41 -16.11 0.03
N ALA A 317 20.46 -15.24 0.43
CA ALA A 317 20.31 -13.92 -0.18
C ALA A 317 21.53 -13.04 0.10
N LEU A 318 22.02 -13.01 1.34
CA LEU A 318 23.17 -12.23 1.76
C LEU A 318 24.47 -12.72 1.10
N ASP A 319 24.67 -14.06 1.01
CA ASP A 319 25.81 -14.65 0.31
C ASP A 319 25.81 -14.25 -1.17
N ARG A 320 24.65 -14.32 -1.83
CA ARG A 320 24.50 -13.91 -3.22
C ARG A 320 24.74 -12.41 -3.41
N ALA A 321 24.24 -11.57 -2.52
CA ALA A 321 24.50 -10.12 -2.53
C ALA A 321 25.98 -9.80 -2.36
N GLY A 322 26.70 -10.58 -1.54
CA GLY A 322 28.16 -10.48 -1.39
C GLY A 322 28.91 -10.80 -2.69
N GLU A 323 28.49 -11.82 -3.46
CA GLU A 323 29.04 -12.14 -4.79
C GLU A 323 28.78 -10.99 -5.78
N GLU A 324 27.57 -10.46 -5.82
CA GLU A 324 27.19 -9.34 -6.69
C GLU A 324 28.01 -8.09 -6.36
N LEU A 325 28.18 -7.76 -5.08
CA LEU A 325 29.03 -6.67 -4.62
C LEU A 325 30.48 -6.85 -5.09
N ALA A 326 31.05 -8.04 -4.95
CA ALA A 326 32.43 -8.32 -5.35
C ALA A 326 32.66 -8.13 -6.86
N GLU A 327 31.66 -8.44 -7.70
CA GLU A 327 31.73 -8.18 -9.14
C GLU A 327 31.64 -6.67 -9.47
N MET A 328 30.75 -5.95 -8.79
CA MET A 328 30.59 -4.50 -8.99
C MET A 328 31.77 -3.69 -8.45
N ASP A 329 32.37 -4.11 -7.33
CA ASP A 329 33.57 -3.43 -6.80
C ASP A 329 34.74 -3.48 -7.78
N LYS A 330 34.92 -4.56 -8.55
CA LYS A 330 35.92 -4.62 -9.63
C LYS A 330 35.71 -3.50 -10.67
N LEU A 331 34.47 -3.11 -10.93
CA LEU A 331 34.17 -2.00 -11.83
C LEU A 331 34.48 -0.65 -11.17
N LEU A 332 34.08 -0.48 -9.88
CA LEU A 332 34.43 0.72 -9.12
C LEU A 332 35.94 0.95 -9.09
N GLN A 333 36.75 -0.11 -8.81
CA GLN A 333 38.21 0.01 -8.76
C GLN A 333 38.85 0.38 -10.10
N LYS A 334 38.20 0.07 -11.24
CA LYS A 334 38.65 0.54 -12.56
C LYS A 334 38.33 2.02 -12.76
N ASP A 335 37.18 2.48 -12.32
CA ASP A 335 36.71 3.87 -12.50
C ASP A 335 37.40 4.82 -11.49
N VAL A 336 37.46 4.40 -10.21
CA VAL A 336 38.00 5.20 -9.09
C VAL A 336 38.89 4.31 -8.22
N PRO A 337 40.17 4.12 -8.59
CA PRO A 337 41.09 3.25 -7.85
C PRO A 337 41.22 3.64 -6.37
N GLY A 338 41.05 2.67 -5.48
CA GLY A 338 41.18 2.86 -4.04
C GLY A 338 39.91 3.39 -3.34
N ALA A 339 38.81 3.63 -4.07
CA ALA A 339 37.55 4.01 -3.46
C ALA A 339 36.90 2.82 -2.75
N THR A 340 36.23 3.08 -1.63
CA THR A 340 35.33 2.12 -0.97
C THR A 340 34.00 2.10 -1.71
N PHE A 341 33.44 0.89 -1.93
CA PHE A 341 32.12 0.74 -2.48
C PHE A 341 31.09 1.09 -1.40
N GLU A 342 30.17 1.99 -1.71
CA GLU A 342 29.14 2.48 -0.79
C GLU A 342 27.74 2.17 -1.31
N SER A 343 26.73 2.27 -0.47
CA SER A 343 25.34 1.94 -0.83
C SER A 343 24.79 2.76 -2.00
N TRP A 344 25.19 4.02 -2.17
CA TRP A 344 24.80 4.86 -3.31
C TRP A 344 25.49 4.50 -4.64
N ASP A 345 26.43 3.56 -4.63
CA ASP A 345 27.09 3.05 -5.83
C ASP A 345 26.34 1.87 -6.45
N TRP A 346 25.46 1.21 -5.70
CA TRP A 346 24.86 -0.06 -6.09
C TRP A 346 24.14 0.01 -7.43
N TRP A 347 23.15 0.89 -7.59
CA TRP A 347 22.37 1.01 -8.83
C TRP A 347 23.25 1.33 -10.05
N TYR A 348 24.21 2.23 -9.88
CA TYR A 348 25.12 2.64 -10.96
C TYR A 348 26.00 1.50 -11.44
N TYR A 349 26.64 0.77 -10.53
CA TYR A 349 27.50 -0.34 -10.89
C TYR A 349 26.74 -1.60 -11.25
N ALA A 350 25.56 -1.84 -10.71
CA ALA A 350 24.67 -2.89 -11.15
C ALA A 350 24.27 -2.69 -12.62
N GLU A 351 23.90 -1.48 -13.03
CA GLU A 351 23.58 -1.20 -14.44
C GLU A 351 24.81 -1.36 -15.36
N LYS A 352 25.98 -0.92 -14.93
CA LYS A 352 27.22 -1.17 -15.67
C LYS A 352 27.52 -2.67 -15.83
N LEU A 353 27.32 -3.45 -14.79
CA LEU A 353 27.54 -4.89 -14.79
C LEU A 353 26.48 -5.59 -15.68
N ARG A 354 25.23 -5.16 -15.62
CA ARG A 354 24.15 -5.67 -16.49
C ARG A 354 24.45 -5.42 -17.96
N LYS A 355 24.90 -4.22 -18.31
CA LYS A 355 25.36 -3.90 -19.67
C LYS A 355 26.55 -4.77 -20.11
N GLN A 356 27.51 -5.00 -19.22
CA GLN A 356 28.68 -5.83 -19.52
C GLN A 356 28.30 -7.30 -19.73
N ASN A 357 27.48 -7.88 -18.85
CA ASN A 357 27.21 -9.33 -18.82
C ASN A 357 26.13 -9.75 -19.83
N TYR A 358 25.13 -8.89 -20.06
CA TYR A 358 23.97 -9.24 -20.90
C TYR A 358 23.87 -8.38 -22.17
N ALA A 359 24.73 -7.36 -22.33
CA ALA A 359 24.59 -6.34 -23.38
C ALA A 359 23.18 -5.75 -23.43
N LEU A 360 22.55 -5.59 -22.26
CA LEU A 360 21.21 -5.08 -22.06
C LEU A 360 21.30 -3.75 -21.30
N ASP A 361 20.62 -2.76 -21.83
CA ASP A 361 20.38 -1.46 -21.21
C ASP A 361 18.88 -1.31 -21.08
N GLU A 362 18.37 -0.88 -19.94
CA GLU A 362 16.94 -0.67 -19.72
C GLU A 362 16.35 0.34 -20.71
N GLU A 363 17.13 1.37 -21.10
CA GLU A 363 16.74 2.33 -22.12
C GLU A 363 16.49 1.70 -23.51
N MET A 364 17.04 0.49 -23.78
CA MET A 364 16.71 -0.27 -24.99
C MET A 364 15.32 -0.90 -24.93
N LEU A 365 14.81 -1.13 -23.74
CA LEU A 365 13.52 -1.81 -23.48
C LEU A 365 12.38 -0.80 -23.35
N ARG A 366 12.58 0.31 -22.65
CA ARG A 366 11.55 1.33 -22.37
C ARG A 366 10.69 1.72 -23.58
N PRO A 367 11.23 1.89 -24.83
CA PRO A 367 10.38 2.21 -25.97
C PRO A 367 9.26 1.21 -26.29
N TYR A 368 9.34 -0.01 -25.77
CA TYR A 368 8.35 -1.08 -25.96
C TYR A 368 7.31 -1.14 -24.84
N PHE A 369 7.52 -0.43 -23.74
CA PHE A 369 6.67 -0.47 -22.54
C PHE A 369 5.94 0.86 -22.34
N SER A 370 5.19 1.31 -23.37
CA SER A 370 4.30 2.45 -23.15
C SER A 370 3.16 2.07 -22.21
N LEU A 371 2.79 2.98 -21.30
CA LEU A 371 1.71 2.75 -20.33
C LEU A 371 0.43 2.23 -20.98
N GLU A 372 0.04 2.81 -22.11
CA GLU A 372 -1.15 2.38 -22.87
C GLU A 372 -1.05 0.91 -23.32
N ASN A 373 0.13 0.51 -23.82
CA ASN A 373 0.34 -0.87 -24.26
C ASN A 373 0.37 -1.84 -23.08
N VAL A 374 1.02 -1.48 -21.97
CA VAL A 374 1.07 -2.32 -20.76
C VAL A 374 -0.33 -2.47 -20.16
N GLN A 375 -1.11 -1.39 -20.11
CA GLN A 375 -2.53 -1.46 -19.72
C GLN A 375 -3.34 -2.38 -20.65
N GLY A 376 -3.14 -2.28 -21.95
CA GLY A 376 -3.74 -3.22 -22.91
C GLY A 376 -3.31 -4.67 -22.66
N GLY A 377 -2.05 -4.87 -22.22
CA GLY A 377 -1.50 -6.17 -21.85
C GLY A 377 -2.21 -6.82 -20.66
N ILE A 378 -2.43 -6.08 -19.57
CA ILE A 378 -3.17 -6.61 -18.42
C ILE A 378 -4.63 -6.94 -18.76
N PHE A 379 -5.27 -6.14 -19.62
CA PHE A 379 -6.63 -6.40 -20.08
C PHE A 379 -6.69 -7.67 -20.95
N TYR A 380 -5.73 -7.82 -21.86
CA TYR A 380 -5.60 -9.04 -22.66
C TYR A 380 -5.39 -10.29 -21.76
N LEU A 381 -4.52 -10.19 -20.77
CA LEU A 381 -4.26 -11.27 -19.83
C LEU A 381 -5.54 -11.69 -19.07
N ALA A 382 -6.25 -10.71 -18.49
CA ALA A 382 -7.50 -10.98 -17.78
C ALA A 382 -8.57 -11.61 -18.66
N ASN A 383 -8.68 -11.14 -19.91
CA ASN A 383 -9.59 -11.76 -20.88
C ASN A 383 -9.19 -13.21 -21.18
N ARG A 384 -7.90 -13.51 -21.33
CA ARG A 384 -7.41 -14.87 -21.60
C ARG A 384 -7.59 -15.83 -20.42
N LEU A 385 -7.41 -15.34 -19.19
CA LEU A 385 -7.51 -16.16 -17.98
C LEU A 385 -8.98 -16.33 -17.53
N TYR A 386 -9.77 -15.27 -17.61
CA TYR A 386 -11.08 -15.21 -16.96
C TYR A 386 -12.24 -14.87 -17.91
N GLY A 387 -11.95 -14.44 -19.14
CA GLY A 387 -12.98 -14.03 -20.10
C GLY A 387 -13.51 -12.61 -19.92
N ILE A 388 -13.08 -11.89 -18.87
CA ILE A 388 -13.56 -10.53 -18.56
C ILE A 388 -13.07 -9.50 -19.58
N THR A 389 -13.84 -8.42 -19.74
CA THR A 389 -13.52 -7.31 -20.65
C THR A 389 -13.66 -5.96 -19.95
N PHE A 390 -12.97 -4.95 -20.50
CA PHE A 390 -12.90 -3.60 -19.93
C PHE A 390 -13.39 -2.58 -20.95
N GLN A 391 -14.41 -1.81 -20.59
CA GLN A 391 -14.97 -0.76 -21.45
C GLN A 391 -14.77 0.61 -20.79
N PRO A 392 -14.15 1.59 -21.48
CA PRO A 392 -13.99 2.93 -20.91
C PRO A 392 -15.37 3.56 -20.69
N ILE A 393 -15.57 4.19 -19.53
CA ILE A 393 -16.81 4.86 -19.16
C ILE A 393 -16.58 6.33 -18.80
N VAL A 394 -17.63 7.12 -18.95
CA VAL A 394 -17.69 8.48 -18.41
C VAL A 394 -18.31 8.40 -17.02
N ALA A 395 -17.47 8.56 -16.00
CA ALA A 395 -17.87 8.52 -14.59
C ALA A 395 -17.29 9.75 -13.86
N PRO A 396 -17.84 10.14 -12.69
CA PRO A 396 -17.22 11.13 -11.82
C PRO A 396 -15.79 10.75 -11.45
N LEU A 397 -14.85 11.69 -11.55
CA LEU A 397 -13.44 11.48 -11.24
C LEU A 397 -13.03 12.36 -10.06
N TYR A 398 -12.20 11.83 -9.16
CA TYR A 398 -11.64 12.59 -8.04
C TYR A 398 -10.45 13.45 -8.47
N HIS A 399 -9.77 13.07 -9.55
CA HIS A 399 -8.68 13.82 -10.18
C HIS A 399 -8.79 13.75 -11.71
N PRO A 400 -8.45 14.83 -12.45
CA PRO A 400 -8.58 14.85 -13.92
C PRO A 400 -7.76 13.81 -14.67
N GLU A 401 -6.67 13.31 -14.09
CA GLU A 401 -5.80 12.27 -14.67
C GLU A 401 -6.30 10.84 -14.37
N ALA A 402 -7.30 10.67 -13.52
CA ALA A 402 -7.90 9.35 -13.29
C ALA A 402 -8.77 8.95 -14.48
N ILE A 403 -8.80 7.65 -14.76
CA ILE A 403 -9.64 7.05 -15.82
C ILE A 403 -10.45 5.90 -15.24
N ALA A 404 -11.62 5.63 -15.81
CA ALA A 404 -12.54 4.63 -15.30
C ALA A 404 -12.99 3.66 -16.40
N TYR A 405 -13.13 2.40 -16.03
CA TYR A 405 -13.60 1.31 -16.89
C TYR A 405 -14.73 0.56 -16.20
N GLU A 406 -15.77 0.21 -16.94
CA GLU A 406 -16.67 -0.86 -16.59
C GLU A 406 -15.97 -2.20 -16.86
N VAL A 407 -16.04 -3.11 -15.89
CA VAL A 407 -15.56 -4.48 -16.04
C VAL A 407 -16.76 -5.38 -16.23
N LEU A 408 -16.74 -6.13 -17.33
CA LEU A 408 -17.78 -7.08 -17.70
C LEU A 408 -17.26 -8.50 -17.56
N ASP A 409 -18.08 -9.37 -16.99
CA ASP A 409 -17.80 -10.80 -16.89
C ASP A 409 -17.86 -11.48 -18.27
N ALA A 410 -17.50 -12.75 -18.34
CA ALA A 410 -17.48 -13.54 -19.57
C ALA A 410 -18.87 -13.61 -20.26
N ASP A 411 -19.95 -13.57 -19.49
CA ASP A 411 -21.34 -13.51 -19.98
C ASP A 411 -21.84 -12.09 -20.32
N GLN A 412 -20.97 -11.09 -20.24
CA GLN A 412 -21.24 -9.67 -20.44
C GLN A 412 -22.08 -9.02 -19.33
N SER A 413 -22.27 -9.67 -18.19
CA SER A 413 -22.85 -9.04 -17.02
C SER A 413 -21.87 -8.06 -16.37
N HIS A 414 -22.38 -7.04 -15.66
CA HIS A 414 -21.59 -6.07 -14.94
C HIS A 414 -20.88 -6.71 -13.73
N LEU A 415 -19.56 -6.75 -13.73
CA LEU A 415 -18.74 -7.29 -12.66
C LEU A 415 -18.35 -6.21 -11.63
N GLY A 416 -17.95 -5.03 -12.09
CA GLY A 416 -17.55 -3.91 -11.26
C GLY A 416 -17.04 -2.72 -12.06
N VAL A 417 -16.51 -1.72 -11.36
CA VAL A 417 -15.84 -0.56 -11.96
C VAL A 417 -14.40 -0.51 -11.50
N LEU A 418 -13.47 -0.24 -12.44
CA LEU A 418 -12.04 -0.11 -12.16
C LEU A 418 -11.55 1.28 -12.54
N TYR A 419 -11.02 2.01 -11.55
CA TYR A 419 -10.32 3.28 -11.73
C TYR A 419 -8.82 3.04 -11.83
N PHE A 420 -8.14 3.86 -12.64
CA PHE A 420 -6.68 3.97 -12.67
C PHE A 420 -6.25 5.42 -12.42
N ASP A 421 -5.21 5.58 -11.62
CA ASP A 421 -4.54 6.85 -11.32
C ASP A 421 -3.03 6.63 -11.33
N PHE A 422 -2.38 6.96 -12.44
CA PHE A 422 -1.03 6.48 -12.74
C PHE A 422 0.11 7.38 -12.27
N PHE A 423 -0.11 8.68 -12.10
CA PHE A 423 1.01 9.63 -12.02
C PHE A 423 1.20 10.29 -10.65
N PRO A 424 2.47 10.56 -10.24
CA PRO A 424 2.76 11.22 -8.98
C PRO A 424 2.30 12.69 -8.97
N ARG A 425 1.93 13.19 -7.79
CA ARG A 425 1.60 14.58 -7.50
C ARG A 425 1.80 14.90 -6.01
N ASP A 426 1.85 16.17 -5.65
CA ASP A 426 2.21 16.61 -4.28
C ASP A 426 1.20 16.14 -3.21
N GLY A 427 -0.08 15.96 -3.57
CA GLY A 427 -1.13 15.45 -2.68
C GLY A 427 -1.31 13.93 -2.70
N LYS A 428 -0.35 13.16 -3.21
CA LYS A 428 -0.45 11.71 -3.39
C LYS A 428 0.67 10.99 -2.66
N SER A 429 0.32 9.96 -1.90
CA SER A 429 1.26 9.08 -1.23
C SER A 429 2.17 8.38 -2.25
N GLN A 430 3.38 8.01 -1.83
CA GLN A 430 4.31 7.28 -2.69
C GLN A 430 3.99 5.78 -2.73
N GLY A 431 4.57 5.10 -3.72
CA GLY A 431 4.34 3.68 -3.96
C GLY A 431 3.19 3.45 -4.92
N ALA A 432 2.64 2.25 -4.89
CA ALA A 432 1.43 1.87 -5.59
C ALA A 432 0.51 1.12 -4.63
N TRP A 433 -0.78 1.13 -4.88
CA TRP A 433 -1.76 0.38 -4.09
C TRP A 433 -3.04 0.18 -4.87
N CYS A 434 -3.78 -0.84 -4.47
CA CYS A 434 -5.14 -1.09 -4.89
C CYS A 434 -6.10 -0.97 -3.70
N GLY A 435 -7.29 -0.44 -3.91
CA GLY A 435 -8.30 -0.34 -2.87
C GLY A 435 -9.70 -0.13 -3.43
N ASN A 436 -10.68 -0.16 -2.55
CA ASN A 436 -12.10 -0.05 -2.91
C ASN A 436 -12.67 1.31 -2.50
N TYR A 437 -13.51 1.89 -3.35
CA TYR A 437 -14.47 2.94 -2.97
C TYR A 437 -15.82 2.36 -2.57
N VAL A 438 -16.17 1.19 -3.12
CA VAL A 438 -17.35 0.40 -2.76
C VAL A 438 -16.91 -1.06 -2.72
N GLU A 439 -17.18 -1.74 -1.61
CA GLU A 439 -16.93 -3.17 -1.47
C GLU A 439 -18.06 -4.00 -2.07
N GLN A 440 -17.72 -5.17 -2.59
CA GLN A 440 -18.71 -6.14 -2.98
C GLN A 440 -19.47 -6.62 -1.74
N THR A 441 -20.77 -6.74 -1.86
CA THR A 441 -21.66 -7.31 -0.84
C THR A 441 -22.98 -7.72 -1.49
N TYR A 442 -23.91 -8.25 -0.69
CA TYR A 442 -25.31 -8.44 -1.08
C TYR A 442 -26.22 -7.55 -0.24
N ARG A 443 -27.17 -6.86 -0.89
CA ARG A 443 -28.24 -6.08 -0.24
C ARG A 443 -29.58 -6.56 -0.78
N ASP A 444 -30.48 -6.93 0.12
CA ASP A 444 -31.81 -7.42 -0.25
C ASP A 444 -31.79 -8.57 -1.29
N GLY A 445 -30.71 -9.35 -1.28
CA GLY A 445 -30.50 -10.46 -2.21
C GLY A 445 -29.88 -10.08 -3.57
N GLU A 446 -29.61 -8.79 -3.80
CA GLU A 446 -28.94 -8.30 -5.01
C GLU A 446 -27.46 -8.04 -4.75
N ARG A 447 -26.61 -8.42 -5.72
CA ARG A 447 -25.17 -8.17 -5.65
C ARG A 447 -24.86 -6.69 -5.83
N VAL A 448 -24.15 -6.10 -4.88
CA VAL A 448 -23.52 -4.79 -4.99
C VAL A 448 -22.15 -4.98 -5.63
N ALA A 449 -21.96 -4.44 -6.81
CA ALA A 449 -20.68 -4.55 -7.53
C ALA A 449 -19.60 -3.65 -6.89
N PRO A 450 -18.34 -4.09 -6.84
CA PRO A 450 -17.26 -3.30 -6.28
C PRO A 450 -16.86 -2.13 -7.19
N VAL A 451 -16.38 -1.05 -6.58
CA VAL A 451 -15.71 0.05 -7.26
C VAL A 451 -14.28 0.09 -6.76
N VAL A 452 -13.36 -0.34 -7.62
CA VAL A 452 -11.95 -0.58 -7.31
C VAL A 452 -11.09 0.53 -7.90
N SER A 453 -9.98 0.86 -7.30
CA SER A 453 -8.99 1.80 -7.84
C SER A 453 -7.58 1.26 -7.70
N ILE A 454 -6.83 1.30 -8.81
CA ILE A 454 -5.38 1.13 -8.85
C ILE A 454 -4.74 2.51 -8.88
N VAL A 455 -3.87 2.78 -7.92
CA VAL A 455 -3.16 4.05 -7.79
C VAL A 455 -1.66 3.79 -7.86
N CYS A 456 -0.96 4.48 -8.77
CA CYS A 456 0.46 4.33 -9.02
C CYS A 456 1.18 5.68 -8.99
N ASN A 457 2.52 5.63 -9.06
CA ASN A 457 3.38 6.79 -9.17
C ASN A 457 4.40 6.58 -10.30
N PHE A 458 3.91 6.35 -11.53
CA PHE A 458 4.73 6.01 -12.68
C PHE A 458 5.38 7.24 -13.34
N THR A 459 6.39 6.96 -14.16
CA THR A 459 7.07 7.96 -15.00
C THR A 459 6.06 8.66 -15.91
N ARG A 460 6.00 10.01 -15.81
CA ARG A 460 5.09 10.83 -16.62
C ARG A 460 5.48 10.85 -18.09
N PRO A 461 4.53 11.08 -19.01
CA PRO A 461 4.85 11.43 -20.40
C PRO A 461 5.65 12.73 -20.43
N VAL A 462 6.60 12.84 -21.35
CA VAL A 462 7.47 14.02 -21.52
C VAL A 462 7.36 14.53 -22.94
N ARG A 463 6.95 15.80 -23.12
CA ARG A 463 6.77 16.44 -24.44
C ARG A 463 5.89 15.59 -25.37
N ASN A 464 6.48 15.05 -26.46
CA ASN A 464 5.80 14.22 -27.46
C ASN A 464 6.07 12.70 -27.26
N THR A 465 6.59 12.32 -26.11
CA THR A 465 6.85 10.92 -25.76
C THR A 465 5.79 10.46 -24.76
N PRO A 466 5.08 9.35 -25.02
CA PRO A 466 4.13 8.80 -24.05
C PRO A 466 4.84 8.40 -22.76
N ALA A 467 4.09 8.09 -21.72
CA ALA A 467 4.66 7.47 -20.51
C ALA A 467 5.30 6.13 -20.90
N LEU A 468 6.62 6.05 -20.77
CA LEU A 468 7.41 4.84 -21.03
C LEU A 468 7.84 4.26 -19.68
N LEU A 469 7.27 3.12 -19.34
CA LEU A 469 7.50 2.47 -18.05
C LEU A 469 8.87 1.80 -17.98
N THR A 470 9.42 1.75 -16.79
CA THR A 470 10.54 0.85 -16.45
C THR A 470 10.03 -0.58 -16.32
N LEU A 471 10.94 -1.55 -16.19
CA LEU A 471 10.54 -2.94 -15.93
C LEU A 471 9.83 -3.04 -14.56
N ASP A 472 10.35 -2.35 -13.53
CA ASP A 472 9.73 -2.29 -12.19
C ASP A 472 8.33 -1.67 -12.22
N GLU A 473 8.12 -0.56 -12.94
CA GLU A 473 6.80 0.06 -13.11
C GLU A 473 5.83 -0.84 -13.89
N THR A 474 6.33 -1.60 -14.86
CA THR A 474 5.53 -2.57 -15.62
C THR A 474 5.09 -3.71 -14.71
N GLU A 475 6.00 -4.33 -13.96
CA GLU A 475 5.70 -5.38 -12.99
C GLU A 475 4.73 -4.90 -11.91
N THR A 476 4.95 -3.69 -11.38
CA THR A 476 4.04 -3.05 -10.41
C THR A 476 2.60 -2.94 -10.95
N LEU A 477 2.39 -2.61 -12.24
CA LEU A 477 1.04 -2.55 -12.78
C LEU A 477 0.38 -3.94 -12.83
N PHE A 478 1.12 -4.99 -13.15
CA PHE A 478 0.60 -6.36 -13.07
C PHE A 478 0.28 -6.75 -11.63
N HIS A 479 1.13 -6.38 -10.67
CA HIS A 479 0.93 -6.59 -9.24
C HIS A 479 -0.39 -5.95 -8.76
N GLU A 480 -0.55 -4.64 -8.92
CA GLU A 480 -1.75 -3.92 -8.50
C GLU A 480 -3.02 -4.43 -9.21
N PHE A 481 -2.85 -4.87 -10.45
CA PHE A 481 -3.95 -5.48 -11.19
C PHE A 481 -4.36 -6.84 -10.59
N GLY A 482 -3.44 -7.60 -10.01
CA GLY A 482 -3.74 -8.82 -9.26
C GLY A 482 -4.63 -8.56 -8.05
N HIS A 483 -4.35 -7.52 -7.27
CA HIS A 483 -5.24 -7.06 -6.21
C HIS A 483 -6.60 -6.63 -6.74
N ALA A 484 -6.62 -5.87 -7.85
CA ALA A 484 -7.88 -5.43 -8.45
C ALA A 484 -8.75 -6.60 -8.89
N LEU A 485 -8.16 -7.63 -9.50
CA LEU A 485 -8.87 -8.86 -9.87
C LEU A 485 -9.44 -9.57 -8.65
N HIS A 486 -8.67 -9.63 -7.55
CA HIS A 486 -9.14 -10.20 -6.30
C HIS A 486 -10.39 -9.48 -5.79
N PHE A 487 -10.39 -8.15 -5.75
CA PHE A 487 -11.57 -7.36 -5.35
C PHE A 487 -12.75 -7.48 -6.33
N LEU A 488 -12.49 -7.47 -7.63
CA LEU A 488 -13.54 -7.58 -8.66
C LEU A 488 -14.25 -8.94 -8.62
N PHE A 489 -13.51 -10.00 -8.33
CA PHE A 489 -14.06 -11.37 -8.24
C PHE A 489 -14.63 -11.72 -6.87
N HIS A 490 -14.64 -10.81 -5.90
CA HIS A 490 -15.35 -11.06 -4.65
C HIS A 490 -16.82 -11.39 -4.93
N ASP A 491 -17.28 -12.48 -4.32
CA ASP A 491 -18.67 -12.94 -4.38
C ASP A 491 -19.05 -13.60 -3.04
N VAL A 492 -18.98 -12.81 -1.96
CA VAL A 492 -19.30 -13.23 -0.60
C VAL A 492 -20.64 -12.65 -0.18
N LYS A 493 -21.43 -13.43 0.55
CA LYS A 493 -22.75 -13.00 1.02
C LYS A 493 -22.69 -11.97 2.14
N TYR A 494 -21.64 -12.01 2.93
CA TYR A 494 -21.51 -11.23 4.16
C TYR A 494 -20.31 -10.30 4.06
N ARG A 495 -20.51 -9.04 4.44
CA ARG A 495 -19.46 -8.01 4.39
C ARG A 495 -18.23 -8.38 5.23
N GLY A 496 -18.41 -8.97 6.41
CA GLY A 496 -17.31 -9.42 7.25
C GLY A 496 -16.48 -10.58 6.69
N LEU A 497 -16.75 -11.05 5.46
CA LEU A 497 -15.97 -12.07 4.76
C LEU A 497 -15.19 -11.54 3.54
N THR A 498 -15.23 -10.24 3.28
CA THR A 498 -14.46 -9.62 2.16
C THR A 498 -12.96 -9.60 2.43
N GLU A 499 -12.55 -9.57 3.70
CA GLU A 499 -11.13 -9.59 4.06
C GLU A 499 -10.60 -11.02 4.20
N VAL A 500 -9.45 -11.28 3.60
CA VAL A 500 -8.64 -12.49 3.77
C VAL A 500 -7.59 -12.27 4.87
N GLU A 501 -6.89 -13.34 5.24
CA GLU A 501 -5.74 -13.24 6.14
C GLU A 501 -4.64 -12.38 5.47
N GLY A 502 -3.95 -11.53 6.26
CA GLY A 502 -2.99 -10.56 5.74
C GLY A 502 -1.83 -11.21 4.98
N ASP A 503 -1.36 -12.36 5.44
CA ASP A 503 -0.29 -13.11 4.78
C ASP A 503 -0.74 -13.96 3.57
N PHE A 504 -2.00 -13.80 3.13
CA PHE A 504 -2.52 -14.28 1.86
C PHE A 504 -2.72 -13.15 0.84
N VAL A 505 -2.86 -11.89 1.29
CA VAL A 505 -3.32 -10.77 0.47
C VAL A 505 -2.43 -10.51 -0.76
N GLU A 506 -1.13 -10.79 -0.66
CA GLU A 506 -0.16 -10.60 -1.75
C GLU A 506 -0.10 -11.77 -2.76
N LEU A 507 -0.81 -12.88 -2.52
CA LEU A 507 -0.80 -14.00 -3.45
C LEU A 507 -1.41 -13.66 -4.82
N PRO A 508 -2.58 -13.01 -4.91
CA PRO A 508 -3.16 -12.62 -6.21
C PRO A 508 -2.31 -11.59 -6.96
N SER A 509 -1.67 -10.65 -6.25
CA SER A 509 -0.83 -9.62 -6.84
C SER A 509 0.46 -10.22 -7.40
N GLN A 510 1.21 -10.96 -6.59
CA GLN A 510 2.50 -11.52 -6.98
C GLN A 510 2.40 -12.62 -8.04
N ILE A 511 1.32 -13.39 -8.08
CA ILE A 511 1.13 -14.37 -9.17
C ILE A 511 0.95 -13.68 -10.53
N MET A 512 0.38 -12.49 -10.55
CA MET A 512 0.19 -11.74 -11.80
C MET A 512 1.52 -11.17 -12.33
N GLU A 513 2.50 -10.86 -11.48
CA GLU A 513 3.84 -10.41 -11.88
C GLU A 513 4.52 -11.41 -12.83
N ASN A 514 4.33 -12.72 -12.61
CA ASN A 514 4.92 -13.76 -13.46
C ASN A 514 4.55 -13.64 -14.94
N TRP A 515 3.40 -13.03 -15.24
CA TRP A 515 2.94 -12.85 -16.61
C TRP A 515 3.56 -11.64 -17.31
N ALA A 516 4.10 -10.67 -16.54
CA ALA A 516 4.57 -9.40 -17.09
C ALA A 516 5.63 -9.61 -18.21
N PHE A 517 6.57 -10.51 -17.98
CA PHE A 517 7.70 -10.72 -18.90
C PHE A 517 7.67 -12.07 -19.63
N GLU A 518 6.55 -12.80 -19.55
CA GLU A 518 6.41 -14.02 -20.33
C GLU A 518 6.44 -13.72 -21.83
N PRO A 519 7.22 -14.48 -22.63
CA PRO A 519 7.40 -14.20 -24.06
C PRO A 519 6.12 -14.10 -24.86
N GLU A 520 5.09 -14.87 -24.52
CA GLU A 520 3.80 -14.81 -25.22
C GLU A 520 3.03 -13.54 -24.87
N MET A 521 3.17 -13.06 -23.63
CA MET A 521 2.60 -11.77 -23.20
C MET A 521 3.32 -10.60 -23.84
N LEU A 522 4.66 -10.62 -23.84
CA LEU A 522 5.46 -9.56 -24.47
C LEU A 522 5.13 -9.37 -25.96
N LYS A 523 4.81 -10.44 -26.69
CA LYS A 523 4.35 -10.36 -28.09
C LYS A 523 3.04 -9.56 -28.24
N GLN A 524 2.20 -9.54 -27.21
CA GLN A 524 0.91 -8.87 -27.26
C GLN A 524 1.01 -7.37 -26.98
N TYR A 525 1.81 -6.98 -26.00
CA TYR A 525 1.81 -5.60 -25.51
C TYR A 525 3.15 -4.85 -25.65
N ALA A 526 4.29 -5.56 -25.71
CA ALA A 526 5.58 -4.92 -25.81
C ALA A 526 5.86 -4.45 -27.25
N VAL A 527 5.22 -3.34 -27.63
CA VAL A 527 5.25 -2.77 -28.97
C VAL A 527 5.90 -1.39 -28.95
N HIS A 528 6.86 -1.17 -29.84
CA HIS A 528 7.63 0.06 -29.89
C HIS A 528 6.72 1.26 -30.22
N HIS A 529 6.68 2.25 -29.33
CA HIS A 529 5.72 3.37 -29.34
C HIS A 529 5.77 4.25 -30.61
N ARG A 530 6.86 4.20 -31.40
CA ARG A 530 6.99 4.98 -32.64
C ARG A 530 6.84 4.14 -33.90
N THR A 531 7.44 2.91 -33.90
CA THR A 531 7.48 2.08 -35.12
C THR A 531 6.34 1.10 -35.21
N GLY A 532 5.68 0.78 -34.08
CA GLY A 532 4.65 -0.26 -34.02
C GLY A 532 5.21 -1.69 -34.10
N GLU A 533 6.53 -1.85 -34.04
CA GLU A 533 7.17 -3.17 -34.08
C GLU A 533 7.14 -3.84 -32.71
N VAL A 534 6.81 -5.12 -32.70
CA VAL A 534 6.88 -5.95 -31.49
C VAL A 534 8.34 -6.07 -31.02
N ILE A 535 8.55 -6.14 -29.73
CA ILE A 535 9.87 -6.32 -29.12
C ILE A 535 10.62 -7.47 -29.81
N PRO A 536 11.85 -7.24 -30.31
CA PRO A 536 12.59 -8.28 -31.02
C PRO A 536 12.99 -9.42 -30.08
N LYS A 537 12.95 -10.64 -30.63
CA LYS A 537 13.28 -11.86 -29.87
C LYS A 537 14.63 -11.77 -29.14
N TYR A 538 15.63 -11.12 -29.74
CA TYR A 538 16.95 -11.01 -29.10
C TYR A 538 16.91 -10.17 -27.80
N LEU A 539 16.01 -9.17 -27.69
CA LEU A 539 15.80 -8.41 -26.44
C LEU A 539 15.05 -9.25 -25.40
N VAL A 540 14.06 -10.01 -25.82
CA VAL A 540 13.36 -10.98 -24.93
C VAL A 540 14.34 -12.02 -24.40
N ASP A 541 15.20 -12.58 -25.25
CA ASP A 541 16.22 -13.55 -24.83
C ASP A 541 17.25 -12.94 -23.85
N LYS A 542 17.59 -11.66 -24.01
CA LYS A 542 18.48 -10.94 -23.07
C LYS A 542 17.76 -10.69 -21.73
N LEU A 543 16.52 -10.25 -21.77
CA LEU A 543 15.70 -10.03 -20.57
C LEU A 543 15.62 -11.31 -19.74
N ARG A 544 15.24 -12.42 -20.33
CA ARG A 544 15.18 -13.72 -19.64
C ARG A 544 16.53 -14.17 -19.05
N ARG A 545 17.64 -13.96 -19.76
CA ARG A 545 18.96 -14.28 -19.22
C ARG A 545 19.37 -13.40 -18.04
N SER A 546 18.81 -12.21 -17.93
CA SER A 546 19.08 -11.27 -16.83
C SER A 546 18.06 -11.36 -15.70
N GLU A 547 17.10 -12.28 -15.75
CA GLU A 547 15.99 -12.41 -14.79
C GLU A 547 16.46 -12.56 -13.33
N LEU A 548 17.51 -13.32 -13.10
CA LEU A 548 18.11 -13.50 -11.76
C LEU A 548 19.26 -12.51 -11.47
N PHE A 549 19.44 -11.50 -12.32
CA PHE A 549 20.45 -10.48 -12.09
C PHE A 549 20.08 -9.60 -10.90
N ASN A 550 21.03 -9.35 -10.00
CA ASN A 550 20.85 -8.53 -8.80
C ASN A 550 19.81 -9.08 -7.80
N GLN A 551 19.50 -10.38 -7.89
CA GLN A 551 18.50 -11.02 -7.02
C GLN A 551 18.97 -11.10 -5.57
N GLY A 552 20.28 -11.23 -5.33
CA GLY A 552 20.86 -11.18 -3.98
C GLY A 552 20.54 -9.86 -3.28
N PHE A 553 20.75 -8.74 -3.96
CA PHE A 553 20.40 -7.41 -3.45
C PHE A 553 18.88 -7.28 -3.19
N ALA A 554 18.07 -7.55 -4.19
CA ALA A 554 16.61 -7.36 -4.09
C ALA A 554 15.99 -8.19 -2.96
N THR A 555 16.43 -9.45 -2.82
CA THR A 555 15.95 -10.31 -1.72
C THR A 555 16.49 -9.85 -0.37
N THR A 556 17.78 -9.46 -0.29
CA THR A 556 18.38 -8.98 0.97
C THR A 556 17.68 -7.73 1.50
N GLU A 557 17.41 -6.72 0.65
CA GLU A 557 16.72 -5.49 1.10
C GLU A 557 15.28 -5.77 1.57
N LEU A 558 14.57 -6.68 0.90
CA LEU A 558 13.20 -7.08 1.28
C LEU A 558 13.17 -7.83 2.61
N ILE A 559 14.02 -8.86 2.75
CA ILE A 559 14.09 -9.66 3.99
C ILE A 559 14.62 -8.82 5.16
N ALA A 560 15.57 -7.89 4.92
CA ALA A 560 16.02 -6.95 5.94
C ALA A 560 14.86 -6.10 6.47
N ALA A 561 13.98 -5.60 5.61
CA ALA A 561 12.80 -4.85 6.02
C ALA A 561 11.82 -5.73 6.81
N SER A 562 11.57 -6.98 6.37
CA SER A 562 10.71 -7.93 7.08
C SER A 562 11.26 -8.31 8.47
N LEU A 563 12.57 -8.55 8.57
CA LEU A 563 13.24 -8.85 9.85
C LEU A 563 13.24 -7.64 10.78
N SER A 564 13.44 -6.43 10.26
CA SER A 564 13.38 -5.21 11.08
C SER A 564 11.98 -4.97 11.63
N ASP A 565 10.93 -5.18 10.83
CA ASP A 565 9.53 -5.11 11.26
C ASP A 565 9.25 -6.12 12.39
N MET A 566 9.59 -7.38 12.17
CA MET A 566 9.40 -8.43 13.16
C MET A 566 10.16 -8.15 14.46
N ASP A 567 11.41 -7.69 14.37
CA ASP A 567 12.24 -7.44 15.56
C ASP A 567 11.69 -6.30 16.42
N ILE A 568 11.29 -5.18 15.80
CA ILE A 568 10.80 -4.04 16.58
C ILE A 568 9.45 -4.34 17.25
N HIS A 569 8.58 -5.12 16.58
CA HIS A 569 7.26 -5.51 17.10
C HIS A 569 7.29 -6.75 18.00
N SER A 570 8.42 -7.48 18.07
CA SER A 570 8.67 -8.55 19.03
C SER A 570 9.19 -8.03 20.38
N THR A 571 9.31 -6.71 20.55
CA THR A 571 9.66 -6.08 21.83
C THR A 571 8.66 -6.49 22.92
N THR A 572 9.17 -7.12 23.98
CA THR A 572 8.37 -7.55 25.14
C THR A 572 8.32 -6.50 26.24
N ASP A 573 9.42 -5.77 26.46
CA ASP A 573 9.53 -4.74 27.48
C ASP A 573 10.05 -3.46 26.82
N TYR A 574 9.20 -2.43 26.84
CA TYR A 574 9.54 -1.15 26.23
C TYR A 574 10.43 -0.33 27.16
N GLU A 575 11.54 0.12 26.63
CA GLU A 575 12.36 1.22 27.14
C GLU A 575 12.61 2.21 25.98
N PRO A 576 12.72 3.52 26.24
CA PRO A 576 13.04 4.49 25.20
C PRO A 576 14.34 4.14 24.47
N PHE A 577 14.33 4.21 23.14
CA PHE A 577 15.47 3.82 22.32
C PHE A 577 15.62 4.73 21.08
N ASP A 578 16.83 4.74 20.50
CA ASP A 578 17.05 5.32 19.19
C ASP A 578 16.71 4.27 18.11
N PRO A 579 15.67 4.50 17.27
CA PRO A 579 15.27 3.54 16.24
C PRO A 579 16.38 3.21 15.25
N MET A 580 17.27 4.15 14.92
CA MET A 580 18.37 3.92 14.00
C MET A 580 19.48 3.05 14.61
N VAL A 581 19.71 3.19 15.91
CA VAL A 581 20.63 2.30 16.66
C VAL A 581 20.04 0.91 16.76
N PHE A 582 18.74 0.80 17.00
CA PHE A 582 18.04 -0.49 17.06
C PHE A 582 18.12 -1.23 15.70
N GLU A 583 17.80 -0.54 14.59
CA GLU A 583 17.89 -1.09 13.22
C GLU A 583 19.29 -1.65 12.94
N ARG A 584 20.32 -0.85 13.20
CA ARG A 584 21.69 -1.27 12.97
C ARG A 584 22.08 -2.51 13.80
N ARG A 585 21.70 -2.55 15.08
CA ARG A 585 21.96 -3.73 15.92
C ARG A 585 21.25 -4.97 15.41
N ALA A 586 19.96 -4.81 15.03
CA ALA A 586 19.15 -5.92 14.55
C ALA A 586 19.66 -6.51 13.22
N LEU A 587 20.04 -5.67 12.29
CA LEU A 587 20.40 -6.09 10.94
C LEU A 587 21.90 -6.28 10.74
N ASN A 588 22.72 -5.28 11.11
CA ASN A 588 24.17 -5.33 10.82
C ASN A 588 24.92 -6.13 11.88
N GLU A 589 24.71 -5.85 13.19
CA GLU A 589 25.49 -6.50 14.25
C GLU A 589 25.01 -7.94 14.52
N LYS A 590 23.70 -8.18 14.54
CA LYS A 590 23.13 -9.50 14.84
C LYS A 590 23.09 -10.43 13.63
N ARG A 591 22.75 -9.91 12.43
CA ARG A 591 22.49 -10.71 11.22
C ARG A 591 23.50 -10.53 10.09
N GLY A 592 24.48 -9.64 10.26
CA GLY A 592 25.57 -9.47 9.31
C GLY A 592 25.19 -8.76 8.01
N LEU A 593 24.11 -7.95 8.00
CA LEU A 593 23.80 -7.13 6.84
C LEU A 593 25.00 -6.26 6.48
N ILE A 594 25.45 -6.36 5.25
CA ILE A 594 26.61 -5.61 4.76
C ILE A 594 26.27 -4.11 4.65
N PRO A 595 27.25 -3.20 4.90
CA PRO A 595 26.99 -1.76 4.92
C PRO A 595 26.65 -1.16 3.55
N GLN A 596 26.80 -1.92 2.48
CA GLN A 596 26.46 -1.51 1.11
C GLN A 596 24.99 -1.74 0.75
N ILE A 597 24.23 -2.41 1.62
CA ILE A 597 22.79 -2.63 1.43
C ILE A 597 22.04 -2.07 2.64
N GLU A 598 21.09 -1.21 2.37
CA GLU A 598 20.13 -0.74 3.35
C GLU A 598 18.84 -1.58 3.25
N PRO A 599 18.05 -1.71 4.34
CA PRO A 599 16.73 -2.32 4.21
C PRO A 599 15.85 -1.51 3.25
N ARG A 600 14.94 -2.17 2.56
CA ARG A 600 14.04 -1.55 1.57
C ARG A 600 13.29 -0.32 2.12
N TYR A 601 12.98 -0.35 3.40
CA TYR A 601 12.45 0.77 4.19
C TYR A 601 13.15 0.84 5.53
N ARG A 602 13.51 2.04 5.96
CA ARG A 602 14.04 2.31 7.30
C ARG A 602 12.92 2.83 8.19
N TYR A 603 13.03 2.61 9.49
CA TYR A 603 11.96 2.93 10.44
C TYR A 603 11.37 4.34 10.29
N PRO A 604 12.14 5.45 10.11
CA PRO A 604 11.55 6.79 10.09
C PRO A 604 10.56 7.03 8.95
N TYR A 605 10.63 6.25 7.86
CA TYR A 605 9.73 6.37 6.71
C TYR A 605 9.09 5.03 6.29
N PHE A 606 9.02 4.07 7.20
CA PHE A 606 8.41 2.76 6.94
C PHE A 606 6.89 2.81 7.13
N SER A 607 6.22 3.49 6.22
CA SER A 607 4.77 3.68 6.23
C SER A 607 4.01 2.37 6.40
N HIS A 608 4.36 1.31 5.67
CA HIS A 608 3.69 0.00 5.73
C HIS A 608 3.44 -0.49 7.15
N ILE A 609 4.44 -0.36 8.05
CA ILE A 609 4.37 -0.92 9.40
C ILE A 609 3.89 0.06 10.48
N PHE A 610 3.87 1.36 10.21
CA PHE A 610 3.46 2.36 11.20
C PHE A 610 2.10 2.98 10.92
N ASP A 611 1.79 3.32 9.66
CA ASP A 611 0.51 3.93 9.26
C ASP A 611 -0.23 3.17 8.14
N GLY A 612 0.42 2.18 7.50
CA GLY A 612 -0.12 1.45 6.35
C GLY A 612 -0.79 0.10 6.64
N GLY A 613 -0.86 -0.35 7.90
CA GLY A 613 -1.60 -1.57 8.25
C GLY A 613 -0.79 -2.88 8.25
N TYR A 614 0.48 -2.89 7.82
CA TYR A 614 1.35 -4.08 7.74
C TYR A 614 2.27 -4.25 8.96
N SER A 615 1.88 -3.74 10.14
CA SER A 615 2.69 -3.86 11.35
C SER A 615 2.86 -5.32 11.78
N ALA A 616 4.11 -5.77 11.96
CA ALA A 616 4.49 -7.17 12.14
C ALA A 616 3.99 -8.09 10.99
N GLY A 617 3.75 -7.51 9.80
CA GLY A 617 3.17 -8.14 8.63
C GLY A 617 3.95 -7.91 7.34
N TYR A 618 5.10 -7.24 7.36
CA TYR A 618 5.85 -7.02 6.12
C TYR A 618 6.37 -8.33 5.48
N TYR A 619 6.45 -9.42 6.25
CA TYR A 619 6.74 -10.76 5.76
C TYR A 619 5.67 -11.33 4.80
N PHE A 620 4.48 -10.74 4.71
CA PHE A 620 3.39 -11.16 3.82
C PHE A 620 3.87 -11.32 2.38
N TYR A 621 4.67 -10.38 1.89
CA TYR A 621 5.31 -10.45 0.56
C TYR A 621 6.16 -11.71 0.36
N THR A 622 6.85 -12.15 1.41
CA THR A 622 7.74 -13.31 1.37
C THR A 622 6.98 -14.63 1.38
N LEU A 623 5.94 -14.75 2.21
CA LEU A 623 5.15 -15.97 2.33
C LEU A 623 4.36 -16.25 1.05
N SER A 624 3.80 -15.23 0.42
CA SER A 624 3.08 -15.36 -0.84
C SER A 624 3.98 -15.85 -1.98
N LEU A 625 5.22 -15.39 -2.08
CA LEU A 625 6.20 -15.87 -3.08
C LEU A 625 6.47 -17.38 -2.94
N ILE A 626 6.49 -17.92 -1.72
CA ILE A 626 6.69 -19.36 -1.49
C ILE A 626 5.46 -20.14 -1.96
N HIS A 627 4.26 -19.67 -1.66
CA HIS A 627 3.03 -20.31 -2.13
C HIS A 627 2.97 -20.39 -3.65
N ILE A 628 3.46 -19.38 -4.35
CA ILE A 628 3.54 -19.35 -5.81
C ILE A 628 4.59 -20.33 -6.32
N SER A 629 5.76 -20.39 -5.67
CA SER A 629 6.89 -21.20 -6.12
C SER A 629 6.73 -22.69 -5.81
N GLU A 630 6.05 -23.05 -4.72
CA GLU A 630 5.86 -24.43 -4.26
C GLU A 630 4.37 -24.74 -3.91
N PRO A 631 3.43 -24.60 -4.85
CA PRO A 631 2.00 -24.67 -4.57
C PRO A 631 1.51 -26.06 -4.12
N THR A 632 2.33 -27.08 -4.22
CA THR A 632 1.98 -28.50 -3.90
C THR A 632 2.61 -29.01 -2.61
N ARG A 633 3.38 -28.20 -1.90
CA ARG A 633 4.01 -28.63 -0.64
C ARG A 633 2.97 -28.53 0.49
N PRO A 634 2.54 -29.66 1.11
CA PRO A 634 1.68 -29.60 2.30
C PRO A 634 2.50 -29.04 3.47
N TYR A 635 1.98 -28.03 4.13
CA TYR A 635 2.53 -27.44 5.34
C TYR A 635 2.11 -28.23 6.58
#